data_92d15c534de1d2fbf08e3e9ae55e3c03
#
_entry.id   92d15c534de1d2fbf08e3e9ae55e3c03
#
_cell.length_a   1.000
_cell.length_b   1.000
_cell.length_c   1.000
_cell.angle_alpha   90.00
_cell.angle_beta   90.00
_cell.angle_gamma   90.00
#
_symmetry.space_group_name_H-M   'P 1'
#
loop_
_entity.id
_entity.type
_entity.pdbx_description
1 polymer ?
#
loop_
_entity_poly.entity_id
_entity_poly.type
_entity_poly.pdbx_seq_one_letter_code
_entity_poly.pdbx_strand_id
1 'polypeptide(L)'
;MAKRFVLNETSYHGAGAVAAVADEIVARGFKKALVCSDPDLIKFGVTKKVTDVLDNAKIPYEIFSEIKPNPTIENVQAGVAAYKASAADCIVAVGGGSSIDTAKAVGIIIANPEFADVRSLEGVAPTKNKCAPIIAVATTAGTAAEVTINYVITDAQNNRKMVCVDVHDIPVVAVVDPELMATMPKGLTAATGMDALTHAIEGYITGGAWELSDMFHIKAIEIIAKSLRGAVANTPEGREGMALGQYIAGMGFSNVGLGIVHSMAHPLGALYDTPHGVANAIILPTVMEYNAPATGEKYRDIAKAMGVEDAYSMSLEAARRMAIDAVKQLSKDVGIPADLKDIVKPEDIDFLAQSAYDDACRPGNPRETSVEEIKKLYLSLM
;
A
#
# COMPACT_ATOMS: atom_id res chain seq x y z
N MET A 1 3.25 1.04 27.78
CA MET A 1 2.93 2.27 27.05
C MET A 1 1.57 2.14 26.38
N ALA A 2 0.78 3.24 26.26
CA ALA A 2 -0.45 3.21 25.47
C ALA A 2 -0.12 3.05 23.98
N LYS A 3 -0.86 2.20 23.28
CA LYS A 3 -0.76 1.99 21.84
C LYS A 3 -1.91 2.71 21.16
N ARG A 4 -1.61 3.54 20.13
CA ARG A 4 -2.60 4.21 19.31
C ARG A 4 -2.98 3.33 18.13
N PHE A 5 -4.25 3.36 17.75
CA PHE A 5 -4.76 2.69 16.55
C PHE A 5 -5.67 3.66 15.79
N VAL A 6 -5.41 3.87 14.51
CA VAL A 6 -6.12 4.85 13.66
C VAL A 6 -6.74 4.13 12.48
N LEU A 7 -8.01 4.39 12.22
CA LEU A 7 -8.78 3.87 11.09
C LEU A 7 -9.61 4.99 10.48
N ASN A 8 -10.21 4.72 9.30
CA ASN A 8 -11.21 5.60 8.69
C ASN A 8 -12.41 5.81 9.64
N GLU A 9 -13.12 6.92 9.48
CA GLU A 9 -14.40 7.12 10.14
C GLU A 9 -15.45 6.14 9.61
N THR A 10 -15.43 5.87 8.29
CA THR A 10 -16.36 4.97 7.62
C THR A 10 -15.68 4.24 6.45
N SER A 11 -16.07 3.00 6.19
CA SER A 11 -15.66 2.27 4.97
C SER A 11 -16.82 1.48 4.38
N TYR A 12 -16.84 1.39 3.05
CA TYR A 12 -17.85 0.67 2.26
C TYR A 12 -17.18 -0.40 1.42
N HIS A 13 -17.70 -1.62 1.47
CA HIS A 13 -17.09 -2.79 0.85
C HIS A 13 -18.10 -3.57 0.00
N GLY A 14 -17.63 -4.11 -1.13
CA GLY A 14 -18.39 -4.99 -2.01
C GLY A 14 -18.82 -4.32 -3.31
N ALA A 15 -19.38 -5.13 -4.20
CA ALA A 15 -19.85 -4.67 -5.51
C ALA A 15 -20.91 -3.57 -5.37
N GLY A 16 -20.74 -2.48 -6.12
CA GLY A 16 -21.63 -1.32 -6.07
C GLY A 16 -21.35 -0.34 -4.92
N ALA A 17 -20.35 -0.59 -4.07
CA ALA A 17 -19.97 0.31 -2.98
C ALA A 17 -19.65 1.75 -3.45
N VAL A 18 -19.29 1.94 -4.72
CA VAL A 18 -19.04 3.25 -5.33
C VAL A 18 -20.21 4.23 -5.17
N ALA A 19 -21.44 3.75 -5.07
CA ALA A 19 -22.63 4.59 -4.84
C ALA A 19 -22.53 5.42 -3.54
N ALA A 20 -21.87 4.90 -2.52
CA ALA A 20 -21.69 5.57 -1.24
C ALA A 20 -20.91 6.89 -1.33
N VAL A 21 -20.14 7.12 -2.39
CA VAL A 21 -19.39 8.38 -2.59
C VAL A 21 -20.32 9.59 -2.55
N ALA A 22 -21.44 9.53 -3.30
CA ALA A 22 -22.39 10.65 -3.33
C ALA A 22 -23.13 10.79 -1.99
N ASP A 23 -23.53 9.68 -1.38
CA ASP A 23 -24.25 9.70 -0.10
C ASP A 23 -23.39 10.32 1.00
N GLU A 24 -22.10 10.01 1.06
CA GLU A 24 -21.15 10.56 2.04
C GLU A 24 -20.89 12.06 1.81
N ILE A 25 -20.75 12.50 0.54
CA ILE A 25 -20.60 13.92 0.22
C ILE A 25 -21.81 14.71 0.71
N VAL A 26 -23.02 14.20 0.42
CA VAL A 26 -24.27 14.86 0.85
C VAL A 26 -24.41 14.83 2.37
N ALA A 27 -24.19 13.68 3.01
CA ALA A 27 -24.35 13.53 4.46
C ALA A 27 -23.37 14.43 5.25
N ARG A 28 -22.14 14.60 4.75
CA ARG A 28 -21.12 15.44 5.35
C ARG A 28 -21.29 16.93 4.99
N GLY A 29 -22.20 17.25 4.07
CA GLY A 29 -22.50 18.61 3.67
C GLY A 29 -21.48 19.27 2.76
N PHE A 30 -20.62 18.46 2.10
CA PHE A 30 -19.66 18.96 1.10
C PHE A 30 -20.39 19.47 -0.14
N LYS A 31 -19.83 20.50 -0.80
CA LYS A 31 -20.49 21.22 -1.89
C LYS A 31 -19.86 20.95 -3.24
N LYS A 32 -18.55 20.72 -3.29
CA LYS A 32 -17.80 20.50 -4.52
C LYS A 32 -16.59 19.61 -4.28
N ALA A 33 -16.39 18.62 -5.13
CA ALA A 33 -15.26 17.70 -5.04
C ALA A 33 -14.15 18.07 -6.03
N LEU A 34 -12.89 17.88 -5.63
CA LEU A 34 -11.77 17.67 -6.55
C LEU A 34 -11.60 16.15 -6.75
N VAL A 35 -11.87 15.66 -7.93
CA VAL A 35 -11.65 14.25 -8.29
C VAL A 35 -10.21 14.06 -8.73
N CYS A 36 -9.40 13.41 -7.91
CA CYS A 36 -8.00 13.08 -8.21
C CYS A 36 -7.93 11.68 -8.81
N SER A 37 -7.51 11.57 -10.08
CA SER A 37 -7.39 10.28 -10.78
C SER A 37 -6.31 10.34 -11.85
N ASP A 38 -5.64 9.22 -12.10
CA ASP A 38 -4.63 9.17 -13.15
C ASP A 38 -5.23 9.12 -14.58
N PRO A 39 -4.46 9.50 -15.61
CA PRO A 39 -4.95 9.56 -17.00
C PRO A 39 -5.43 8.20 -17.54
N ASP A 40 -4.83 7.09 -17.11
CA ASP A 40 -5.20 5.77 -17.61
C ASP A 40 -6.56 5.33 -17.07
N LEU A 41 -6.85 5.57 -15.78
CA LEU A 41 -8.17 5.28 -15.20
C LEU A 41 -9.28 6.12 -15.84
N ILE A 42 -8.97 7.37 -16.23
CA ILE A 42 -9.90 8.22 -16.98
C ILE A 42 -10.13 7.62 -18.39
N LYS A 43 -9.05 7.30 -19.10
CA LYS A 43 -9.09 6.72 -20.45
C LYS A 43 -9.83 5.39 -20.50
N PHE A 44 -9.65 4.54 -19.50
CA PHE A 44 -10.31 3.23 -19.44
C PHE A 44 -11.71 3.28 -18.80
N GLY A 45 -12.20 4.46 -18.43
CA GLY A 45 -13.57 4.66 -17.95
C GLY A 45 -13.79 4.22 -16.49
N VAL A 46 -12.74 3.92 -15.72
CA VAL A 46 -12.89 3.57 -14.31
C VAL A 46 -13.31 4.81 -13.51
N THR A 47 -12.63 5.95 -13.73
CA THR A 47 -13.00 7.24 -13.11
C THR A 47 -14.41 7.64 -13.45
N LYS A 48 -14.87 7.31 -14.68
CA LYS A 48 -16.24 7.61 -15.12
C LYS A 48 -17.29 6.96 -14.24
N LYS A 49 -17.07 5.76 -13.72
CA LYS A 49 -18.01 5.11 -12.79
C LYS A 49 -18.25 5.94 -11.53
N VAL A 50 -17.22 6.63 -11.04
CA VAL A 50 -17.32 7.53 -9.89
C VAL A 50 -17.97 8.85 -10.27
N THR A 51 -17.56 9.45 -11.41
CA THR A 51 -18.15 10.73 -11.84
C THR A 51 -19.62 10.58 -12.24
N ASP A 52 -20.04 9.44 -12.78
CA ASP A 52 -21.46 9.15 -13.05
C ASP A 52 -22.31 9.17 -11.75
N VAL A 53 -21.74 8.69 -10.64
CA VAL A 53 -22.41 8.77 -9.32
C VAL A 53 -22.55 10.23 -8.87
N LEU A 54 -21.51 11.06 -9.07
CA LEU A 54 -21.55 12.49 -8.76
C LEU A 54 -22.55 13.25 -9.66
N ASP A 55 -22.54 12.97 -10.96
CA ASP A 55 -23.44 13.57 -11.95
C ASP A 55 -24.90 13.26 -11.63
N ASN A 56 -25.21 12.00 -11.32
CA ASN A 56 -26.57 11.58 -10.94
C ASN A 56 -27.06 12.27 -9.67
N ALA A 57 -26.17 12.51 -8.72
CA ALA A 57 -26.46 13.24 -7.49
C ALA A 57 -26.41 14.78 -7.65
N LYS A 58 -26.03 15.26 -8.84
CA LYS A 58 -25.82 16.70 -9.14
C LYS A 58 -24.79 17.37 -8.24
N ILE A 59 -23.75 16.64 -7.87
CA ILE A 59 -22.64 17.15 -7.08
C ILE A 59 -21.60 17.75 -8.04
N PRO A 60 -21.27 19.04 -7.93
CA PRO A 60 -20.23 19.67 -8.74
C PRO A 60 -18.85 19.06 -8.44
N TYR A 61 -18.04 18.90 -9.47
CA TYR A 61 -16.65 18.48 -9.33
C TYR A 61 -15.75 19.04 -10.42
N GLU A 62 -14.45 19.00 -10.18
CA GLU A 62 -13.40 19.16 -11.18
C GLU A 62 -12.46 17.97 -11.14
N ILE A 63 -11.84 17.63 -12.26
CA ILE A 63 -10.91 16.51 -12.35
C ILE A 63 -9.47 17.04 -12.36
N PHE A 64 -8.65 16.52 -11.45
CA PHE A 64 -7.21 16.67 -11.46
C PHE A 64 -6.57 15.36 -11.91
N SER A 65 -5.85 15.38 -13.02
CA SER A 65 -5.30 14.19 -13.65
C SER A 65 -3.78 14.22 -13.88
N GLU A 66 -3.08 15.21 -13.34
CA GLU A 66 -1.62 15.27 -13.41
C GLU A 66 -0.98 14.34 -12.37
N ILE A 67 -1.39 13.06 -12.38
CA ILE A 67 -0.93 12.02 -11.46
C ILE A 67 -0.15 11.00 -12.28
N LYS A 68 1.03 10.63 -11.80
CA LYS A 68 1.91 9.63 -12.43
C LYS A 68 2.10 8.44 -11.48
N PRO A 69 2.43 7.25 -12.00
CA PRO A 69 3.04 6.21 -11.18
C PRO A 69 4.25 6.78 -10.44
N ASN A 70 4.43 6.43 -9.17
CA ASN A 70 5.45 7.04 -8.31
C ASN A 70 5.32 8.58 -8.25
N PRO A 71 4.24 9.12 -7.63
CA PRO A 71 3.93 10.55 -7.70
C PRO A 71 5.07 11.40 -7.18
N THR A 72 5.33 12.52 -7.86
CA THR A 72 6.44 13.42 -7.54
C THR A 72 5.98 14.64 -6.75
N ILE A 73 6.96 15.38 -6.23
CA ILE A 73 6.72 16.68 -5.56
C ILE A 73 5.92 17.62 -6.47
N GLU A 74 6.26 17.66 -7.76
CA GLU A 74 5.59 18.52 -8.74
C GLU A 74 4.11 18.13 -8.94
N ASN A 75 3.79 16.83 -8.93
CA ASN A 75 2.40 16.38 -8.99
C ASN A 75 1.59 16.86 -7.76
N VAL A 76 2.18 16.81 -6.58
CA VAL A 76 1.55 17.32 -5.36
C VAL A 76 1.32 18.84 -5.46
N GLN A 77 2.32 19.60 -5.89
CA GLN A 77 2.22 21.06 -6.05
C GLN A 77 1.15 21.46 -7.06
N ALA A 78 1.06 20.75 -8.19
CA ALA A 78 0.00 20.93 -9.17
C ALA A 78 -1.38 20.62 -8.59
N GLY A 79 -1.49 19.55 -7.80
CA GLY A 79 -2.73 19.18 -7.09
C GLY A 79 -3.18 20.22 -6.07
N VAL A 80 -2.25 20.81 -5.31
CA VAL A 80 -2.54 21.91 -4.38
C VAL A 80 -3.07 23.14 -5.13
N ALA A 81 -2.46 23.47 -6.27
CA ALA A 81 -2.93 24.57 -7.11
C ALA A 81 -4.33 24.30 -7.68
N ALA A 82 -4.57 23.08 -8.17
CA ALA A 82 -5.87 22.64 -8.69
C ALA A 82 -6.96 22.69 -7.60
N TYR A 83 -6.68 22.22 -6.39
CA TYR A 83 -7.63 22.28 -5.27
C TYR A 83 -8.05 23.73 -4.95
N LYS A 84 -7.07 24.63 -4.85
CA LYS A 84 -7.34 26.05 -4.59
C LYS A 84 -8.13 26.70 -5.71
N ALA A 85 -7.81 26.42 -6.98
CA ALA A 85 -8.48 26.98 -8.15
C ALA A 85 -9.94 26.48 -8.28
N SER A 86 -10.17 25.19 -7.96
CA SER A 86 -11.50 24.58 -8.07
C SER A 86 -12.49 25.06 -7.02
N ALA A 87 -12.03 25.66 -5.92
CA ALA A 87 -12.84 25.96 -4.75
C ALA A 87 -13.58 24.71 -4.18
N ALA A 88 -12.99 23.53 -4.35
CA ALA A 88 -13.48 22.28 -3.77
C ALA A 88 -13.35 22.31 -2.24
N ASP A 89 -14.24 21.62 -1.55
CA ASP A 89 -14.22 21.46 -0.09
C ASP A 89 -13.99 20.01 0.37
N CYS A 90 -13.85 19.09 -0.60
CA CYS A 90 -13.41 17.73 -0.38
C CYS A 90 -12.62 17.19 -1.59
N ILE A 91 -11.90 16.08 -1.38
CA ILE A 91 -11.19 15.35 -2.44
C ILE A 91 -11.85 13.97 -2.59
N VAL A 92 -12.13 13.58 -3.83
CA VAL A 92 -12.48 12.19 -4.17
C VAL A 92 -11.27 11.59 -4.89
N ALA A 93 -10.48 10.80 -4.17
CA ALA A 93 -9.29 10.16 -4.72
C ALA A 93 -9.67 8.82 -5.37
N VAL A 94 -9.59 8.73 -6.69
CA VAL A 94 -9.94 7.53 -7.46
C VAL A 94 -8.66 6.92 -8.01
N GLY A 95 -8.26 5.77 -7.50
CA GLY A 95 -7.05 5.11 -8.00
C GLY A 95 -6.42 4.14 -7.02
N GLY A 96 -5.20 3.74 -7.36
CA GLY A 96 -4.30 3.02 -6.46
C GLY A 96 -3.51 3.97 -5.56
N GLY A 97 -2.40 3.48 -5.02
CA GLY A 97 -1.51 4.25 -4.13
C GLY A 97 -1.17 5.63 -4.69
N SER A 98 -0.74 5.74 -5.95
CA SER A 98 -0.29 7.02 -6.52
C SER A 98 -1.34 8.12 -6.47
N SER A 99 -2.60 7.80 -6.78
CA SER A 99 -3.70 8.78 -6.75
C SER A 99 -4.06 9.16 -5.30
N ILE A 100 -4.12 8.18 -4.41
CA ILE A 100 -4.50 8.39 -3.01
C ILE A 100 -3.37 9.09 -2.24
N ASP A 101 -2.12 8.73 -2.46
CA ASP A 101 -0.95 9.36 -1.85
C ASP A 101 -0.81 10.83 -2.27
N THR A 102 -1.03 11.11 -3.57
CA THR A 102 -1.08 12.51 -4.06
C THR A 102 -2.20 13.28 -3.35
N ALA A 103 -3.39 12.70 -3.25
CA ALA A 103 -4.54 13.33 -2.58
C ALA A 103 -4.27 13.61 -1.09
N LYS A 104 -3.61 12.69 -0.39
CA LYS A 104 -3.21 12.88 1.02
C LYS A 104 -2.22 14.03 1.17
N ALA A 105 -1.15 14.03 0.36
CA ALA A 105 -0.17 15.13 0.39
C ALA A 105 -0.82 16.49 0.06
N VAL A 106 -1.70 16.54 -0.94
CA VAL A 106 -2.47 17.75 -1.28
C VAL A 106 -3.33 18.18 -0.09
N GLY A 107 -4.11 17.25 0.48
CA GLY A 107 -5.00 17.53 1.59
C GLY A 107 -4.29 18.04 2.84
N ILE A 108 -3.13 17.46 3.18
CA ILE A 108 -2.29 17.89 4.31
C ILE A 108 -1.77 19.32 4.09
N ILE A 109 -1.22 19.63 2.91
CA ILE A 109 -0.68 20.96 2.60
C ILE A 109 -1.79 22.03 2.59
N ILE A 110 -2.99 21.70 2.10
CA ILE A 110 -4.12 22.63 2.13
C ILE A 110 -4.50 23.01 3.56
N ALA A 111 -4.49 22.05 4.48
CA ALA A 111 -4.86 22.26 5.88
C ALA A 111 -3.69 22.79 6.74
N ASN A 112 -2.44 22.58 6.31
CA ASN A 112 -1.21 22.96 7.01
C ASN A 112 -0.24 23.64 6.02
N PRO A 113 -0.51 24.88 5.60
CA PRO A 113 0.24 25.56 4.52
C PRO A 113 1.70 25.85 4.87
N GLU A 114 2.11 25.75 6.13
CA GLU A 114 3.51 25.82 6.56
C GLU A 114 4.35 24.64 6.03
N PHE A 115 3.71 23.55 5.61
CA PHE A 115 4.35 22.38 4.98
C PHE A 115 4.23 22.40 3.44
N ALA A 116 4.15 23.57 2.81
CA ALA A 116 4.06 23.70 1.36
C ALA A 116 5.27 23.12 0.62
N ASP A 117 6.46 23.07 1.23
CA ASP A 117 7.55 22.25 0.74
C ASP A 117 7.29 20.78 1.11
N VAL A 118 6.97 19.96 0.11
CA VAL A 118 6.62 18.54 0.29
C VAL A 118 7.72 17.77 1.04
N ARG A 119 9.00 18.17 0.91
CA ARG A 119 10.12 17.54 1.62
C ARG A 119 10.00 17.66 3.15
N SER A 120 9.34 18.70 3.64
CA SER A 120 9.10 18.89 5.08
C SER A 120 8.10 17.91 5.68
N LEU A 121 7.42 17.14 4.84
CA LEU A 121 6.45 16.10 5.25
C LEU A 121 7.09 14.71 5.42
N GLU A 122 8.36 14.53 5.03
CA GLU A 122 9.04 13.24 5.16
C GLU A 122 9.16 12.78 6.62
N GLY A 123 8.96 11.48 6.84
CA GLY A 123 8.90 10.90 8.18
C GLY A 123 7.60 11.27 8.90
N VAL A 124 7.68 11.65 10.16
CA VAL A 124 6.54 12.08 10.98
C VAL A 124 6.57 13.59 11.10
N ALA A 125 5.87 14.29 10.23
CA ALA A 125 5.79 15.75 10.27
C ALA A 125 4.87 16.21 11.43
N PRO A 126 5.20 17.31 12.12
CA PRO A 126 4.41 17.84 13.24
C PRO A 126 3.23 18.70 12.74
N THR A 127 2.39 18.15 11.86
CA THR A 127 1.17 18.78 11.39
C THR A 127 0.18 18.98 12.54
N LYS A 128 -0.71 19.94 12.43
CA LYS A 128 -1.66 20.29 13.51
C LYS A 128 -3.12 20.06 13.13
N ASN A 129 -3.41 20.20 11.84
CA ASN A 129 -4.76 20.12 11.33
C ASN A 129 -4.99 18.84 10.53
N LYS A 130 -6.18 18.25 10.65
CA LYS A 130 -6.60 17.18 9.75
C LYS A 130 -6.55 17.69 8.30
N CYS A 131 -6.19 16.83 7.37
CA CYS A 131 -6.18 17.13 5.94
C CYS A 131 -7.56 17.61 5.45
N ALA A 132 -7.61 18.26 4.28
CA ALA A 132 -8.86 18.42 3.56
C ALA A 132 -9.55 17.04 3.46
N PRO A 133 -10.90 16.96 3.69
CA PRO A 133 -11.58 15.66 3.71
C PRO A 133 -11.36 14.85 2.44
N ILE A 134 -10.97 13.59 2.59
CA ILE A 134 -10.70 12.68 1.47
C ILE A 134 -11.68 11.50 1.53
N ILE A 135 -12.38 11.27 0.42
CA ILE A 135 -13.10 10.03 0.13
C ILE A 135 -12.22 9.24 -0.82
N ALA A 136 -11.62 8.15 -0.36
CA ALA A 136 -10.70 7.36 -1.16
C ALA A 136 -11.43 6.16 -1.78
N VAL A 137 -11.37 6.08 -3.11
CA VAL A 137 -11.99 5.03 -3.92
C VAL A 137 -10.88 4.18 -4.52
N ALA A 138 -10.62 3.03 -3.90
CA ALA A 138 -9.53 2.15 -4.30
C ALA A 138 -9.83 1.41 -5.61
N THR A 139 -8.88 1.44 -6.54
CA THR A 139 -8.95 0.71 -7.82
C THR A 139 -7.89 -0.37 -7.96
N THR A 140 -7.03 -0.53 -6.95
CA THR A 140 -6.03 -1.60 -6.85
C THR A 140 -6.20 -2.36 -5.54
N ALA A 141 -5.80 -3.62 -5.52
CA ALA A 141 -5.86 -4.47 -4.33
C ALA A 141 -4.43 -4.76 -3.82
N GLY A 142 -3.77 -3.76 -3.25
CA GLY A 142 -2.39 -3.89 -2.82
C GLY A 142 -1.98 -2.94 -1.69
N THR A 143 -1.90 -1.65 -1.99
CA THR A 143 -1.29 -0.63 -1.13
C THR A 143 -2.10 -0.30 0.12
N ALA A 144 -3.41 -0.54 0.09
CA ALA A 144 -4.34 -0.12 1.16
C ALA A 144 -4.24 1.37 1.53
N ALA A 145 -3.83 2.23 0.58
CA ALA A 145 -3.66 3.65 0.83
C ALA A 145 -4.94 4.33 1.34
N GLU A 146 -6.10 3.78 1.01
CA GLU A 146 -7.40 4.25 1.47
C GLU A 146 -7.66 4.10 2.97
N VAL A 147 -6.85 3.29 3.68
CA VAL A 147 -7.01 3.03 5.13
C VAL A 147 -5.74 3.30 5.93
N THR A 148 -4.69 3.80 5.29
CA THR A 148 -3.40 4.02 5.94
C THR A 148 -3.17 5.49 6.31
N ILE A 149 -2.31 5.72 7.31
CA ILE A 149 -1.76 7.02 7.69
C ILE A 149 -0.43 7.31 6.98
N ASN A 150 -0.10 6.54 5.95
CA ASN A 150 1.15 6.64 5.22
C ASN A 150 0.87 7.08 3.78
N TYR A 151 1.79 7.83 3.20
CA TYR A 151 1.84 8.12 1.78
C TYR A 151 3.28 8.26 1.33
N VAL A 152 3.54 8.00 0.04
CA VAL A 152 4.89 7.99 -0.52
C VAL A 152 4.96 8.95 -1.71
N ILE A 153 5.85 9.93 -1.61
CA ILE A 153 6.11 10.90 -2.68
C ILE A 153 7.56 10.79 -3.13
N THR A 154 7.77 10.82 -4.44
CA THR A 154 9.10 10.73 -5.04
C THR A 154 9.76 12.11 -5.11
N ASP A 155 10.92 12.25 -4.49
CA ASP A 155 11.85 13.36 -4.75
C ASP A 155 12.74 12.98 -5.93
N ALA A 156 12.31 13.38 -7.13
CA ALA A 156 13.02 13.05 -8.36
C ALA A 156 14.40 13.73 -8.45
N GLN A 157 14.62 14.84 -7.74
CA GLN A 157 15.91 15.53 -7.72
C GLN A 157 16.97 14.75 -6.95
N ASN A 158 16.55 14.04 -5.89
CA ASN A 158 17.43 13.26 -5.03
C ASN A 158 17.31 11.74 -5.27
N ASN A 159 16.57 11.30 -6.29
CA ASN A 159 16.34 9.89 -6.63
C ASN A 159 15.90 9.03 -5.44
N ARG A 160 14.97 9.54 -4.63
CA ARG A 160 14.51 8.81 -3.44
C ARG A 160 13.00 8.88 -3.25
N LYS A 161 12.46 7.87 -2.60
CA LYS A 161 11.07 7.85 -2.13
C LYS A 161 11.04 8.38 -0.70
N MET A 162 10.21 9.39 -0.48
CA MET A 162 9.92 9.94 0.83
C MET A 162 8.71 9.25 1.41
N VAL A 163 8.89 8.50 2.48
CA VAL A 163 7.79 7.91 3.25
C VAL A 163 7.32 8.96 4.26
N CYS A 164 6.07 9.37 4.12
CA CYS A 164 5.42 10.31 5.01
C CYS A 164 4.41 9.57 5.89
N VAL A 165 4.36 9.89 7.17
CA VAL A 165 3.47 9.24 8.14
C VAL A 165 2.75 10.34 8.94
N ASP A 166 1.43 10.45 8.77
CA ASP A 166 0.64 11.45 9.45
C ASP A 166 -0.77 10.96 9.79
N VAL A 167 -1.12 10.95 11.05
CA VAL A 167 -2.48 10.54 11.48
C VAL A 167 -3.58 11.48 10.99
N HIS A 168 -3.21 12.67 10.54
CA HIS A 168 -4.14 13.66 10.03
C HIS A 168 -4.48 13.45 8.54
N ASP A 169 -3.76 12.57 7.83
CA ASP A 169 -3.94 12.34 6.39
C ASP A 169 -4.93 11.22 6.06
N ILE A 170 -5.33 10.41 7.04
CA ILE A 170 -6.18 9.25 6.78
C ILE A 170 -7.50 9.69 6.12
N PRO A 171 -7.90 9.06 4.99
CA PRO A 171 -9.18 9.35 4.36
C PRO A 171 -10.34 9.16 5.34
N VAL A 172 -11.27 10.11 5.36
CA VAL A 172 -12.45 10.01 6.24
C VAL A 172 -13.38 8.88 5.81
N VAL A 173 -13.41 8.59 4.51
CA VAL A 173 -14.19 7.48 3.93
C VAL A 173 -13.29 6.67 3.00
N ALA A 174 -13.36 5.34 3.13
CA ALA A 174 -12.80 4.41 2.18
C ALA A 174 -13.92 3.68 1.42
N VAL A 175 -13.79 3.58 0.09
CA VAL A 175 -14.70 2.83 -0.79
C VAL A 175 -13.90 1.75 -1.49
N VAL A 176 -14.22 0.50 -1.19
CA VAL A 176 -13.50 -0.70 -1.65
C VAL A 176 -14.46 -1.55 -2.49
N ASP A 177 -14.58 -1.17 -3.76
CA ASP A 177 -15.47 -1.79 -4.72
C ASP A 177 -14.69 -2.68 -5.68
N PRO A 178 -14.83 -4.02 -5.62
CA PRO A 178 -14.09 -4.95 -6.47
C PRO A 178 -14.37 -4.77 -7.96
N GLU A 179 -15.52 -4.18 -8.34
CA GLU A 179 -15.83 -3.89 -9.75
C GLU A 179 -14.95 -2.78 -10.34
N LEU A 180 -14.40 -1.88 -9.51
CA LEU A 180 -13.44 -0.87 -9.93
C LEU A 180 -12.03 -1.46 -10.12
N MET A 181 -11.76 -2.63 -9.55
CA MET A 181 -10.49 -3.36 -9.64
C MET A 181 -10.48 -4.40 -10.76
N ALA A 182 -11.65 -4.73 -11.35
CA ALA A 182 -11.81 -5.82 -12.32
C ALA A 182 -11.07 -5.57 -13.65
N THR A 183 -10.71 -4.32 -13.95
CA THR A 183 -9.99 -3.94 -15.18
C THR A 183 -8.47 -3.99 -15.02
N MET A 184 -7.96 -4.26 -13.82
CA MET A 184 -6.50 -4.38 -13.62
C MET A 184 -5.92 -5.52 -14.48
N PRO A 185 -4.82 -5.27 -15.23
CA PRO A 185 -4.08 -6.32 -15.92
C PRO A 185 -3.57 -7.40 -14.96
N LYS A 186 -3.43 -8.63 -15.46
CA LYS A 186 -2.97 -9.79 -14.65
C LYS A 186 -1.66 -9.52 -13.91
N GLY A 187 -0.66 -8.96 -14.60
CA GLY A 187 0.63 -8.65 -13.99
C GLY A 187 0.52 -7.62 -12.86
N LEU A 188 -0.30 -6.58 -13.03
CA LEU A 188 -0.55 -5.60 -11.97
C LEU A 188 -1.32 -6.24 -10.80
N THR A 189 -2.31 -7.08 -11.09
CA THR A 189 -3.06 -7.82 -10.05
C THR A 189 -2.13 -8.72 -9.23
N ALA A 190 -1.23 -9.44 -9.88
CA ALA A 190 -0.25 -10.30 -9.21
C ALA A 190 0.69 -9.48 -8.33
N ALA A 191 1.27 -8.42 -8.88
CA ALA A 191 2.21 -7.55 -8.17
C ALA A 191 1.56 -6.89 -6.95
N THR A 192 0.40 -6.25 -7.11
CA THR A 192 -0.29 -5.58 -6.00
C THR A 192 -0.81 -6.58 -4.97
N GLY A 193 -1.25 -7.76 -5.37
CA GLY A 193 -1.70 -8.78 -4.44
C GLY A 193 -0.57 -9.40 -3.61
N MET A 194 0.61 -9.59 -4.19
CA MET A 194 1.80 -9.99 -3.45
C MET A 194 2.32 -8.88 -2.54
N ASP A 195 2.15 -7.61 -2.92
CA ASP A 195 2.40 -6.45 -2.08
C ASP A 195 1.52 -6.47 -0.82
N ALA A 196 0.21 -6.69 -1.00
CA ALA A 196 -0.72 -6.83 0.13
C ALA A 196 -0.34 -8.00 1.06
N LEU A 197 0.14 -9.12 0.50
CA LEU A 197 0.65 -10.24 1.30
C LEU A 197 1.91 -9.84 2.07
N THR A 198 2.81 -9.09 1.44
CA THR A 198 4.02 -8.59 2.09
C THR A 198 3.68 -7.65 3.24
N HIS A 199 2.74 -6.71 3.04
CA HIS A 199 2.21 -5.85 4.09
C HIS A 199 1.69 -6.66 5.29
N ALA A 200 0.90 -7.70 5.01
CA ALA A 200 0.32 -8.53 6.06
C ALA A 200 1.39 -9.33 6.81
N ILE A 201 2.36 -9.91 6.12
CA ILE A 201 3.43 -10.71 6.74
C ILE A 201 4.38 -9.80 7.53
N GLU A 202 4.90 -8.71 6.93
CA GLU A 202 5.78 -7.80 7.65
C GLU A 202 5.09 -7.14 8.83
N GLY A 203 3.85 -6.66 8.66
CA GLY A 203 3.06 -6.10 9.74
C GLY A 203 2.79 -7.09 10.88
N TYR A 204 2.68 -8.40 10.58
CA TYR A 204 2.53 -9.44 11.60
C TYR A 204 3.80 -9.65 12.41
N ILE A 205 4.96 -9.62 11.76
CA ILE A 205 6.25 -9.92 12.43
C ILE A 205 7.01 -8.68 12.90
N THR A 206 6.60 -7.46 12.53
CA THR A 206 7.28 -6.21 12.93
C THR A 206 7.41 -6.07 14.45
N GLY A 207 8.42 -5.36 14.91
CA GLY A 207 8.63 -5.07 16.32
C GLY A 207 7.50 -4.25 16.97
N GLY A 208 6.70 -3.54 16.18
CA GLY A 208 5.52 -2.79 16.62
C GLY A 208 4.25 -3.63 16.79
N ALA A 209 4.23 -4.88 16.31
CA ALA A 209 3.06 -5.75 16.31
C ALA A 209 2.56 -6.09 17.72
N TRP A 210 1.26 -6.32 17.85
CA TRP A 210 0.58 -6.71 19.07
C TRP A 210 -0.78 -7.36 18.77
N GLU A 211 -1.46 -7.86 19.77
CA GLU A 211 -2.65 -8.71 19.62
C GLU A 211 -3.72 -8.12 18.69
N LEU A 212 -3.97 -6.80 18.76
CA LEU A 212 -4.98 -6.16 17.92
C LEU A 212 -4.53 -6.13 16.45
N SER A 213 -3.29 -5.75 16.16
CA SER A 213 -2.77 -5.75 14.79
C SER A 213 -2.62 -7.17 14.24
N ASP A 214 -2.23 -8.12 15.09
CA ASP A 214 -2.02 -9.52 14.72
C ASP A 214 -3.30 -10.16 14.17
N MET A 215 -4.47 -9.83 14.76
CA MET A 215 -5.77 -10.28 14.26
C MET A 215 -6.03 -9.89 12.80
N PHE A 216 -5.72 -8.65 12.45
CA PHE A 216 -5.90 -8.16 11.08
C PHE A 216 -4.93 -8.84 10.13
N HIS A 217 -3.66 -8.93 10.49
CA HIS A 217 -2.63 -9.46 9.62
C HIS A 217 -2.85 -10.94 9.31
N ILE A 218 -3.13 -11.77 10.31
CA ILE A 218 -3.39 -13.21 10.09
C ILE A 218 -4.62 -13.40 9.20
N LYS A 219 -5.69 -12.62 9.45
CA LYS A 219 -6.89 -12.70 8.60
C LYS A 219 -6.63 -12.22 7.18
N ALA A 220 -5.82 -11.20 7.00
CA ALA A 220 -5.41 -10.72 5.68
C ALA A 220 -4.60 -11.79 4.92
N ILE A 221 -3.60 -12.42 5.56
CA ILE A 221 -2.81 -13.51 4.95
C ILE A 221 -3.72 -14.63 4.47
N GLU A 222 -4.67 -15.09 5.32
CA GLU A 222 -5.62 -16.16 4.97
C GLU A 222 -6.45 -15.80 3.72
N ILE A 223 -7.02 -14.60 3.69
CA ILE A 223 -7.88 -14.15 2.58
C ILE A 223 -7.05 -14.00 1.31
N ILE A 224 -5.89 -13.35 1.37
CA ILE A 224 -5.02 -13.10 0.21
C ILE A 224 -4.51 -14.43 -0.38
N ALA A 225 -4.02 -15.34 0.46
CA ALA A 225 -3.54 -16.65 0.03
C ALA A 225 -4.60 -17.46 -0.74
N LYS A 226 -5.85 -17.34 -0.30
CA LYS A 226 -7.00 -18.02 -0.90
C LYS A 226 -7.50 -17.35 -2.19
N SER A 227 -7.36 -16.01 -2.28
CA SER A 227 -8.06 -15.23 -3.32
C SER A 227 -7.16 -14.78 -4.47
N LEU A 228 -5.83 -14.64 -4.27
CA LEU A 228 -4.96 -14.01 -5.24
C LEU A 228 -4.92 -14.72 -6.59
N ARG A 229 -4.87 -16.06 -6.61
CA ARG A 229 -4.91 -16.83 -7.86
C ARG A 229 -6.20 -16.57 -8.64
N GLY A 230 -7.34 -16.54 -7.94
CA GLY A 230 -8.64 -16.21 -8.52
C GLY A 230 -8.70 -14.77 -9.04
N ALA A 231 -8.14 -13.81 -8.32
CA ALA A 231 -8.08 -12.42 -8.76
C ALA A 231 -7.23 -12.25 -10.03
N VAL A 232 -6.09 -12.93 -10.13
CA VAL A 232 -5.24 -12.94 -11.34
C VAL A 232 -5.96 -13.61 -12.51
N ALA A 233 -6.79 -14.62 -12.24
CA ALA A 233 -7.68 -15.23 -13.23
C ALA A 233 -8.93 -14.36 -13.54
N ASN A 234 -9.08 -13.24 -12.82
CA ASN A 234 -10.18 -12.28 -12.91
C ASN A 234 -11.55 -12.86 -12.55
N THR A 235 -11.60 -13.75 -11.54
CA THR A 235 -12.88 -14.22 -11.01
C THR A 235 -13.48 -13.20 -10.03
N PRO A 236 -14.82 -13.05 -9.98
CA PRO A 236 -15.47 -12.13 -9.05
C PRO A 236 -15.08 -12.38 -7.59
N GLU A 237 -15.08 -13.64 -7.16
CA GLU A 237 -14.75 -14.06 -5.80
C GLU A 237 -13.28 -13.74 -5.45
N GLY A 238 -12.37 -13.93 -6.43
CA GLY A 238 -10.97 -13.57 -6.29
C GLY A 238 -10.78 -12.06 -6.13
N ARG A 239 -11.46 -11.26 -6.96
CA ARG A 239 -11.43 -9.79 -6.86
C ARG A 239 -12.00 -9.29 -5.54
N GLU A 240 -13.14 -9.82 -5.11
CA GLU A 240 -13.77 -9.47 -3.83
C GLU A 240 -12.86 -9.81 -2.65
N GLY A 241 -12.31 -11.04 -2.65
CA GLY A 241 -11.39 -11.46 -1.59
C GLY A 241 -10.12 -10.62 -1.55
N MET A 242 -9.53 -10.26 -2.70
CA MET A 242 -8.35 -9.39 -2.72
C MET A 242 -8.66 -7.96 -2.29
N ALA A 243 -9.81 -7.40 -2.69
CA ALA A 243 -10.26 -6.09 -2.25
C ALA A 243 -10.39 -6.02 -0.72
N LEU A 244 -10.99 -7.04 -0.10
CA LEU A 244 -11.12 -7.14 1.35
C LEU A 244 -9.78 -7.42 2.03
N GLY A 245 -9.00 -8.38 1.52
CA GLY A 245 -7.75 -8.82 2.15
C GLY A 245 -6.70 -7.70 2.24
N GLN A 246 -6.53 -6.90 1.18
CA GLN A 246 -5.61 -5.78 1.19
C GLN A 246 -6.04 -4.68 2.19
N TYR A 247 -7.33 -4.38 2.26
CA TYR A 247 -7.85 -3.40 3.21
C TYR A 247 -7.61 -3.83 4.67
N ILE A 248 -7.86 -5.11 4.99
CA ILE A 248 -7.59 -5.66 6.31
C ILE A 248 -6.08 -5.60 6.63
N ALA A 249 -5.20 -5.91 5.66
CA ALA A 249 -3.75 -5.75 5.84
C ALA A 249 -3.40 -4.29 6.18
N GLY A 250 -4.02 -3.33 5.48
CA GLY A 250 -3.86 -1.89 5.72
C GLY A 250 -4.25 -1.45 7.11
N MET A 251 -5.38 -1.94 7.62
CA MET A 251 -5.82 -1.67 8.99
C MET A 251 -4.74 -2.05 10.01
N GLY A 252 -4.00 -3.14 9.75
CA GLY A 252 -2.92 -3.61 10.62
C GLY A 252 -1.64 -2.80 10.46
N PHE A 253 -0.98 -2.90 9.29
CA PHE A 253 0.38 -2.39 9.12
C PHE A 253 0.50 -0.87 9.25
N SER A 254 -0.53 -0.14 8.88
CA SER A 254 -0.59 1.32 9.03
C SER A 254 -0.29 1.78 10.47
N ASN A 255 -0.61 0.94 11.45
CA ASN A 255 -0.52 1.26 12.88
C ASN A 255 0.73 0.71 13.56
N VAL A 256 1.44 -0.23 12.93
CA VAL A 256 2.57 -0.93 13.57
C VAL A 256 3.86 -0.88 12.76
N GLY A 257 3.78 -0.50 11.48
CA GLY A 257 4.93 -0.43 10.58
C GLY A 257 5.24 -1.76 9.88
N LEU A 258 6.32 -1.76 9.13
CA LEU A 258 6.77 -2.83 8.24
C LEU A 258 8.19 -3.28 8.61
N GLY A 259 8.99 -3.72 7.64
CA GLY A 259 10.33 -4.23 7.84
C GLY A 259 11.23 -4.05 6.61
N ILE A 260 12.27 -4.90 6.53
CA ILE A 260 13.31 -4.74 5.50
C ILE A 260 12.91 -5.22 4.10
N VAL A 261 11.79 -5.93 3.90
CA VAL A 261 11.29 -6.19 2.54
C VAL A 261 10.98 -4.86 1.86
N HIS A 262 10.16 -4.03 2.49
CA HIS A 262 9.83 -2.70 1.97
C HIS A 262 11.06 -1.80 1.87
N SER A 263 11.93 -1.81 2.89
CA SER A 263 13.18 -1.04 2.85
C SER A 263 14.07 -1.40 1.66
N MET A 264 14.14 -2.67 1.28
CA MET A 264 14.90 -3.13 0.12
C MET A 264 14.16 -2.87 -1.20
N ALA A 265 12.82 -2.86 -1.21
CA ALA A 265 12.03 -2.60 -2.41
C ALA A 265 12.03 -1.11 -2.82
N HIS A 266 12.06 -0.18 -1.89
CA HIS A 266 12.00 1.26 -2.16
C HIS A 266 13.11 1.76 -3.08
N PRO A 267 14.41 1.46 -2.83
CA PRO A 267 15.47 1.92 -3.72
C PRO A 267 15.44 1.28 -5.12
N LEU A 268 14.88 0.07 -5.27
CA LEU A 268 14.66 -0.53 -6.58
C LEU A 268 13.63 0.27 -7.41
N GLY A 269 12.58 0.73 -6.75
CA GLY A 269 11.60 1.62 -7.38
C GLY A 269 12.17 2.99 -7.73
N ALA A 270 13.05 3.53 -6.89
CA ALA A 270 13.66 4.84 -7.11
C ALA A 270 14.71 4.83 -8.22
N LEU A 271 15.55 3.78 -8.28
CA LEU A 271 16.70 3.72 -9.21
C LEU A 271 16.33 3.11 -10.57
N TYR A 272 15.47 2.10 -10.59
CA TYR A 272 15.15 1.30 -11.79
C TYR A 272 13.69 1.41 -12.23
N ASP A 273 12.88 2.22 -11.53
CA ASP A 273 11.42 2.30 -11.73
C ASP A 273 10.72 0.92 -11.64
N THR A 274 11.31 0.01 -10.85
CA THR A 274 10.74 -1.31 -10.64
C THR A 274 9.36 -1.19 -9.99
N PRO A 275 8.33 -1.88 -10.53
CA PRO A 275 7.02 -1.88 -9.91
C PRO A 275 7.11 -2.38 -8.45
N HIS A 276 6.61 -1.58 -7.51
CA HIS A 276 6.79 -1.80 -6.07
C HIS A 276 6.40 -3.20 -5.60
N GLY A 277 5.22 -3.68 -6.01
CA GLY A 277 4.76 -5.02 -5.64
C GLY A 277 5.59 -6.15 -6.25
N VAL A 278 6.23 -5.95 -7.41
CA VAL A 278 7.16 -6.92 -7.98
C VAL A 278 8.42 -7.00 -7.12
N ALA A 279 9.00 -5.85 -6.77
CA ALA A 279 10.18 -5.79 -5.90
C ALA A 279 9.92 -6.48 -4.55
N ASN A 280 8.81 -6.13 -3.88
CA ASN A 280 8.41 -6.75 -2.63
C ASN A 280 8.24 -8.27 -2.75
N ALA A 281 7.57 -8.73 -3.80
CA ALA A 281 7.30 -10.16 -3.99
C ALA A 281 8.55 -11.01 -4.22
N ILE A 282 9.55 -10.46 -4.93
CA ILE A 282 10.84 -11.14 -5.15
C ILE A 282 11.64 -11.21 -3.84
N ILE A 283 11.67 -10.13 -3.07
CA ILE A 283 12.48 -9.99 -1.85
C ILE A 283 11.87 -10.78 -0.68
N LEU A 284 10.53 -10.84 -0.59
CA LEU A 284 9.81 -11.36 0.57
C LEU A 284 10.30 -12.75 1.04
N PRO A 285 10.40 -13.79 0.21
CA PRO A 285 10.80 -15.12 0.69
C PRO A 285 12.21 -15.14 1.31
N THR A 286 13.15 -14.41 0.73
CA THR A 286 14.54 -14.32 1.21
C THR A 286 14.61 -13.60 2.55
N VAL A 287 13.87 -12.52 2.72
CA VAL A 287 13.79 -11.81 4.00
C VAL A 287 13.02 -12.61 5.05
N MET A 288 12.01 -13.38 4.65
CA MET A 288 11.34 -14.31 5.56
C MET A 288 12.33 -15.34 6.13
N GLU A 289 13.21 -15.90 5.30
CA GLU A 289 14.27 -16.83 5.77
C GLU A 289 15.21 -16.12 6.77
N TYR A 290 15.63 -14.90 6.46
CA TYR A 290 16.48 -14.08 7.33
C TYR A 290 15.83 -13.80 8.69
N ASN A 291 14.55 -13.43 8.70
CA ASN A 291 13.81 -13.02 9.90
C ASN A 291 13.29 -14.20 10.74
N ALA A 292 13.14 -15.40 10.18
CA ALA A 292 12.53 -16.55 10.84
C ALA A 292 13.08 -16.84 12.25
N PRO A 293 14.40 -16.77 12.52
CA PRO A 293 14.92 -17.02 13.87
C PRO A 293 14.45 -16.04 14.94
N ALA A 294 14.09 -14.80 14.56
CA ALA A 294 13.73 -13.72 15.47
C ALA A 294 12.22 -13.60 15.74
N THR A 295 11.38 -14.48 15.17
CA THR A 295 9.91 -14.33 15.15
C THR A 295 9.15 -15.31 16.07
N GLY A 296 9.85 -16.08 16.90
CA GLY A 296 9.22 -17.09 17.79
C GLY A 296 8.35 -18.07 17.01
N GLU A 297 7.10 -18.22 17.41
CA GLU A 297 6.12 -19.15 16.81
C GLU A 297 5.31 -18.54 15.67
N LYS A 298 5.45 -17.23 15.36
CA LYS A 298 4.61 -16.50 14.39
C LYS A 298 4.56 -17.15 12.99
N TYR A 299 5.60 -17.84 12.59
CA TYR A 299 5.59 -18.53 11.28
C TYR A 299 4.67 -19.76 11.23
N ARG A 300 4.27 -20.32 12.37
CA ARG A 300 3.21 -21.36 12.40
C ARG A 300 1.87 -20.76 11.99
N ASP A 301 1.58 -19.58 12.53
CA ASP A 301 0.35 -18.86 12.20
C ASP A 301 0.34 -18.45 10.74
N ILE A 302 1.48 -17.95 10.20
CA ILE A 302 1.62 -17.63 8.77
C ILE A 302 1.44 -18.90 7.93
N ALA A 303 2.10 -20.01 8.27
CA ALA A 303 1.93 -21.28 7.55
C ALA A 303 0.46 -21.72 7.51
N LYS A 304 -0.21 -21.68 8.67
CA LYS A 304 -1.64 -22.03 8.78
C LYS A 304 -2.51 -21.13 7.91
N ALA A 305 -2.30 -19.81 7.98
CA ALA A 305 -3.03 -18.84 7.18
C ALA A 305 -2.77 -19.01 5.66
N MET A 306 -1.57 -19.45 5.28
CA MET A 306 -1.21 -19.79 3.88
C MET A 306 -1.79 -21.14 3.42
N GLY A 307 -2.50 -21.88 4.28
CA GLY A 307 -3.18 -23.14 3.94
C GLY A 307 -2.41 -24.42 4.30
N VAL A 308 -1.35 -24.35 5.12
CA VAL A 308 -0.65 -25.51 5.64
C VAL A 308 -1.44 -26.12 6.79
N GLU A 309 -2.10 -27.25 6.56
CA GLU A 309 -3.06 -27.82 7.54
C GLU A 309 -2.42 -28.19 8.87
N ASP A 310 -1.25 -28.85 8.86
CA ASP A 310 -0.58 -29.39 10.02
C ASP A 310 0.46 -28.45 10.66
N ALA A 311 0.38 -27.15 10.41
CA ALA A 311 1.38 -26.16 10.82
C ALA A 311 1.70 -26.20 12.34
N TYR A 312 0.72 -26.48 13.18
CA TYR A 312 0.90 -26.53 14.64
C TYR A 312 1.44 -27.87 15.17
N SER A 313 1.32 -28.95 14.40
CA SER A 313 1.85 -30.28 14.79
C SER A 313 3.30 -30.52 14.31
N MET A 314 3.80 -29.69 13.41
CA MET A 314 5.17 -29.76 12.88
C MET A 314 6.19 -29.24 13.91
N SER A 315 7.48 -29.53 13.70
CA SER A 315 8.55 -28.79 14.38
C SER A 315 8.51 -27.31 13.95
N LEU A 316 9.02 -26.41 14.79
CA LEU A 316 9.04 -24.98 14.46
C LEU A 316 9.82 -24.70 13.17
N GLU A 317 10.93 -25.39 12.98
CA GLU A 317 11.76 -25.28 11.76
C GLU A 317 10.99 -25.74 10.52
N ALA A 318 10.24 -26.85 10.62
CA ALA A 318 9.40 -27.31 9.51
C ALA A 318 8.29 -26.31 9.18
N ALA A 319 7.61 -25.77 10.18
CA ALA A 319 6.56 -24.77 10.00
C ALA A 319 7.10 -23.49 9.35
N ARG A 320 8.27 -23.00 9.76
CA ARG A 320 8.96 -21.87 9.15
C ARG A 320 9.25 -22.12 7.66
N ARG A 321 9.79 -23.27 7.34
CA ARG A 321 10.04 -23.65 5.94
C ARG A 321 8.77 -23.72 5.13
N MET A 322 7.74 -24.38 5.65
CA MET A 322 6.45 -24.50 4.95
C MET A 322 5.76 -23.14 4.72
N ALA A 323 5.87 -22.19 5.67
CA ALA A 323 5.36 -20.85 5.46
C ALA A 323 6.06 -20.15 4.28
N ILE A 324 7.38 -20.22 4.23
CA ILE A 324 8.21 -19.63 3.17
C ILE A 324 7.92 -20.30 1.82
N ASP A 325 7.85 -21.63 1.79
CA ASP A 325 7.57 -22.40 0.56
C ASP A 325 6.17 -22.09 0.02
N ALA A 326 5.17 -21.91 0.90
CA ALA A 326 3.82 -21.50 0.50
C ALA A 326 3.80 -20.12 -0.15
N VAL A 327 4.58 -19.16 0.36
CA VAL A 327 4.75 -17.82 -0.25
C VAL A 327 5.45 -17.93 -1.60
N LYS A 328 6.55 -18.69 -1.70
CA LYS A 328 7.27 -18.95 -2.97
C LYS A 328 6.35 -19.57 -4.02
N GLN A 329 5.53 -20.54 -3.59
CA GLN A 329 4.60 -21.21 -4.51
C GLN A 329 3.52 -20.24 -4.99
N LEU A 330 2.93 -19.42 -4.11
CA LEU A 330 1.95 -18.43 -4.51
C LEU A 330 2.54 -17.42 -5.50
N SER A 331 3.74 -16.89 -5.22
CA SER A 331 4.47 -15.96 -6.08
C SER A 331 4.70 -16.56 -7.49
N LYS A 332 5.14 -17.82 -7.55
CA LYS A 332 5.30 -18.57 -8.80
C LYS A 332 3.99 -18.75 -9.56
N ASP A 333 2.92 -19.15 -8.87
CA ASP A 333 1.60 -19.42 -9.48
C ASP A 333 0.98 -18.18 -10.12
N VAL A 334 1.29 -16.99 -9.59
CA VAL A 334 0.80 -15.71 -10.13
C VAL A 334 1.78 -15.04 -11.09
N GLY A 335 2.92 -15.69 -11.38
CA GLY A 335 3.85 -15.27 -12.43
C GLY A 335 4.81 -14.14 -12.03
N ILE A 336 5.16 -14.02 -10.75
CA ILE A 336 6.21 -13.09 -10.28
C ILE A 336 7.60 -13.67 -10.63
N PRO A 337 8.54 -12.83 -11.10
CA PRO A 337 9.94 -13.25 -11.27
C PRO A 337 10.56 -13.78 -9.98
N ALA A 338 11.50 -14.71 -10.11
CA ALA A 338 12.09 -15.38 -8.94
C ALA A 338 13.29 -14.62 -8.34
N ASP A 339 13.93 -13.76 -9.11
CA ASP A 339 15.17 -13.06 -8.74
C ASP A 339 15.25 -11.65 -9.33
N LEU A 340 16.34 -10.94 -9.01
CA LEU A 340 16.59 -9.54 -9.41
C LEU A 340 17.61 -9.42 -10.56
N LYS A 341 18.07 -10.53 -11.17
CA LYS A 341 19.15 -10.54 -12.16
C LYS A 341 18.94 -9.63 -13.35
N ASP A 342 17.68 -9.55 -13.83
CA ASP A 342 17.32 -8.72 -14.97
C ASP A 342 17.00 -7.27 -14.58
N ILE A 343 16.99 -6.94 -13.28
CA ILE A 343 16.61 -5.65 -12.74
C ILE A 343 17.82 -4.89 -12.18
N VAL A 344 18.62 -5.58 -11.34
CA VAL A 344 19.68 -4.97 -10.54
C VAL A 344 21.04 -5.12 -11.22
N LYS A 345 21.81 -4.04 -11.26
CA LYS A 345 23.21 -4.07 -11.69
C LYS A 345 24.14 -4.31 -10.49
N PRO A 346 25.17 -5.19 -10.63
CA PRO A 346 26.08 -5.49 -9.54
C PRO A 346 26.78 -4.26 -8.93
N GLU A 347 27.07 -3.24 -9.74
CA GLU A 347 27.71 -2.00 -9.31
C GLU A 347 26.86 -1.15 -8.37
N ASP A 348 25.54 -1.32 -8.39
CA ASP A 348 24.61 -0.52 -7.59
C ASP A 348 24.27 -1.15 -6.23
N ILE A 349 24.75 -2.36 -5.95
CA ILE A 349 24.41 -3.13 -4.73
C ILE A 349 24.79 -2.36 -3.45
N ASP A 350 25.92 -1.67 -3.43
CA ASP A 350 26.35 -0.91 -2.26
C ASP A 350 25.41 0.29 -1.98
N PHE A 351 24.99 0.98 -3.03
CA PHE A 351 24.02 2.05 -2.94
C PHE A 351 22.65 1.52 -2.48
N LEU A 352 22.17 0.42 -3.06
CA LEU A 352 20.90 -0.18 -2.69
C LEU A 352 20.89 -0.63 -1.23
N ALA A 353 21.99 -1.25 -0.75
CA ALA A 353 22.10 -1.72 0.62
C ALA A 353 22.12 -0.55 1.62
N GLN A 354 22.84 0.53 1.32
CA GLN A 354 22.86 1.71 2.17
C GLN A 354 21.49 2.40 2.19
N SER A 355 20.87 2.58 1.01
CA SER A 355 19.54 3.20 0.91
C SER A 355 18.47 2.41 1.68
N ALA A 356 18.50 1.09 1.60
CA ALA A 356 17.60 0.23 2.36
C ALA A 356 17.87 0.28 3.87
N TYR A 357 19.13 0.42 4.28
CA TYR A 357 19.49 0.58 5.69
C TYR A 357 18.97 1.89 6.27
N ASP A 358 18.98 2.97 5.49
CA ASP A 358 18.53 4.30 5.91
C ASP A 358 16.99 4.47 5.79
N ASP A 359 16.29 3.49 5.24
CA ASP A 359 14.84 3.55 5.00
C ASP A 359 14.02 3.53 6.30
N ALA A 360 12.89 4.26 6.27
CA ALA A 360 12.00 4.43 7.41
C ALA A 360 11.32 3.12 7.88
N CYS A 361 11.19 2.11 7.03
CA CYS A 361 10.58 0.82 7.39
C CYS A 361 11.54 -0.11 8.16
N ARG A 362 12.86 0.04 7.97
CA ARG A 362 13.88 -0.83 8.58
C ARG A 362 13.78 -0.96 10.10
N PRO A 363 13.54 0.10 10.87
CA PRO A 363 13.48 -0.03 12.34
C PRO A 363 12.37 -0.95 12.85
N GLY A 364 11.34 -1.23 12.03
CA GLY A 364 10.28 -2.17 12.35
C GLY A 364 10.69 -3.65 12.20
N ASN A 365 11.79 -3.95 11.53
CA ASN A 365 12.19 -5.33 11.28
C ASN A 365 12.42 -6.10 12.59
N PRO A 366 11.92 -7.35 12.74
CA PRO A 366 12.03 -8.10 14.00
C PRO A 366 13.47 -8.51 14.36
N ARG A 367 14.36 -8.55 13.38
CA ARG A 367 15.78 -8.84 13.54
C ARG A 367 16.59 -7.60 13.21
N GLU A 368 17.50 -7.22 14.12
CA GLU A 368 18.49 -6.20 13.79
C GLU A 368 19.24 -6.56 12.52
N THR A 369 19.56 -5.57 11.72
CA THR A 369 20.26 -5.75 10.45
C THR A 369 21.29 -4.66 10.23
N SER A 370 22.32 -4.96 9.47
CA SER A 370 23.39 -4.07 9.04
C SER A 370 23.36 -3.89 7.52
N VAL A 371 24.08 -2.87 7.04
CA VAL A 371 24.29 -2.66 5.59
C VAL A 371 24.85 -3.91 4.92
N GLU A 372 25.83 -4.56 5.57
CA GLU A 372 26.48 -5.78 5.05
C GLU A 372 25.51 -6.97 4.96
N GLU A 373 24.56 -7.10 5.90
CA GLU A 373 23.55 -8.16 5.83
C GLU A 373 22.53 -7.89 4.72
N ILE A 374 22.09 -6.63 4.57
CA ILE A 374 21.20 -6.23 3.46
C ILE A 374 21.90 -6.46 2.11
N LYS A 375 23.19 -6.11 2.01
CA LYS A 375 23.99 -6.39 0.82
C LYS A 375 24.02 -7.88 0.46
N LYS A 376 24.21 -8.75 1.46
CA LYS A 376 24.16 -10.21 1.26
C LYS A 376 22.80 -10.69 0.81
N LEU A 377 21.71 -10.11 1.33
CA LEU A 377 20.36 -10.44 0.89
C LEU A 377 20.14 -10.07 -0.58
N TYR A 378 20.55 -8.87 -1.02
CA TYR A 378 20.51 -8.52 -2.44
C TYR A 378 21.33 -9.47 -3.31
N LEU A 379 22.58 -9.77 -2.92
CA LEU A 379 23.45 -10.67 -3.65
C LEU A 379 22.87 -12.09 -3.77
N SER A 380 22.10 -12.56 -2.80
CA SER A 380 21.45 -13.87 -2.86
C SER A 380 20.26 -13.92 -3.84
N LEU A 381 19.79 -12.77 -4.30
CA LEU A 381 18.71 -12.60 -5.27
C LEU A 381 19.25 -12.33 -6.70
N MET A 382 20.59 -12.26 -6.85
CA MET A 382 21.31 -12.10 -8.14
C MET A 382 21.71 -13.49 -8.72
#